data_466cab0283b11310e15d6f0f7ef7f83a
#
_entry.id   466cab0283b11310e15d6f0f7ef7f83a
#
_cell.length_a   1.000
_cell.length_b   1.000
_cell.length_c   1.000
_cell.angle_alpha   90.00
_cell.angle_beta   90.00
_cell.angle_gamma   90.00
#
_symmetry.space_group_name_H-M   'P 1'
#
loop_
_entity.id
_entity.type
_entity.pdbx_description
1 polymer ?
#
loop_
_entity_poly.entity_id
_entity_poly.type
_entity_poly.pdbx_seq_one_letter_code
_entity_poly.pdbx_strand_id
1 'polypeptide(L)'
;MATVIERNFFRLLRAGLFSSRETIEPLSPWKWRRLYQLSLVHGVSETIWHGIQVCQDDYFVGLISPELKEKWSKTIVKTKEPDEDTEEAMGLTNPLLDRKLQAIIDQESSLEETPTRLLLVAIVNNTRAILNEGINLPLLMEMAQMLRQPAGTIDFEKLQSWISRLRLQPMADLLGTLNVMLLGFREAEVPFMKKNLEKTATQLTEELFNLNDGSTDEWYFTQKDDEIFVRTHNSRAMFWHVGHSARFSRLYPSEALTNFFKSFANSLTHIEE
;
A
#
# COMPACT_ATOMS: atom_id res chain seq x y z
N MET A 1 6.63 17.77 7.74
CA MET A 1 7.54 17.75 6.54
C MET A 1 8.15 16.36 6.42
N ALA A 2 8.09 15.76 5.23
CA ALA A 2 8.69 14.46 4.98
C ALA A 2 10.20 14.47 5.29
N THR A 3 10.69 13.45 5.97
CA THR A 3 12.12 13.29 6.28
C THR A 3 12.90 12.94 4.99
N VAL A 4 14.24 13.09 5.03
CA VAL A 4 15.08 12.68 3.89
C VAL A 4 14.98 11.18 3.59
N ILE A 5 14.70 10.34 4.59
CA ILE A 5 14.49 8.90 4.41
C ILE A 5 13.21 8.65 3.63
N GLU A 6 12.09 9.27 4.01
CA GLU A 6 10.80 9.16 3.34
C GLU A 6 10.86 9.64 1.88
N ARG A 7 11.51 10.80 1.63
CA ARG A 7 11.66 11.30 0.26
C ARG A 7 12.46 10.34 -0.61
N ASN A 8 13.60 9.84 -0.13
CA ASN A 8 14.40 8.88 -0.89
C ASN A 8 13.72 7.50 -1.01
N PHE A 9 12.96 7.08 -0.01
CA PHE A 9 12.17 5.85 -0.07
C PHE A 9 11.22 5.89 -1.26
N PHE A 10 10.40 6.95 -1.39
CA PHE A 10 9.47 7.06 -2.51
C PHE A 10 10.16 7.34 -3.85
N ARG A 11 11.30 8.04 -3.88
CA ARG A 11 12.10 8.20 -5.10
C ARG A 11 12.61 6.85 -5.61
N LEU A 12 13.20 6.05 -4.74
CA LEU A 12 13.67 4.71 -5.11
C LEU A 12 12.53 3.77 -5.45
N LEU A 13 11.39 3.88 -4.76
CA LEU A 13 10.19 3.12 -5.10
C LEU A 13 9.70 3.46 -6.51
N ARG A 14 9.60 4.74 -6.87
CA ARG A 14 9.24 5.18 -8.23
C ARG A 14 10.27 4.75 -9.26
N ALA A 15 11.57 4.92 -8.95
CA ALA A 15 12.65 4.50 -9.83
C ALA A 15 12.56 3.00 -10.16
N GLY A 16 12.29 2.17 -9.15
CA GLY A 16 12.12 0.73 -9.34
C GLY A 16 10.83 0.35 -10.05
N LEU A 17 9.73 1.00 -9.70
CA LEU A 17 8.41 0.69 -10.25
C LEU A 17 8.29 1.06 -11.75
N PHE A 18 8.86 2.20 -12.13
CA PHE A 18 8.72 2.77 -13.47
C PHE A 18 10.02 2.75 -14.29
N SER A 19 11.10 2.16 -13.77
CA SER A 19 12.44 2.16 -14.39
C SER A 19 12.90 3.57 -14.78
N SER A 20 12.57 4.58 -13.97
CA SER A 20 12.86 5.99 -14.20
C SER A 20 13.97 6.47 -13.27
N ARG A 21 14.90 7.30 -13.79
CA ARG A 21 15.94 7.88 -12.94
C ARG A 21 15.38 8.93 -12.01
N GLU A 22 15.75 8.85 -10.75
CA GLU A 22 15.42 9.81 -9.70
C GLU A 22 16.71 10.37 -9.08
N THR A 23 16.66 11.61 -8.63
CA THR A 23 17.79 12.22 -7.90
C THR A 23 17.73 11.84 -6.43
N ILE A 24 18.76 11.20 -5.92
CA ILE A 24 18.83 10.73 -4.52
C ILE A 24 19.49 11.78 -3.64
N GLU A 25 18.90 12.07 -2.50
CA GLU A 25 19.47 12.95 -1.50
C GLU A 25 20.51 12.21 -0.63
N PRO A 26 21.51 12.92 -0.04
CA PRO A 26 22.52 12.28 0.79
C PRO A 26 21.93 11.55 1.97
N LEU A 27 22.29 10.27 2.14
CA LEU A 27 21.95 9.44 3.29
C LEU A 27 23.21 8.98 4.01
N SER A 28 23.22 9.08 5.33
CA SER A 28 24.24 8.44 6.16
C SER A 28 24.06 6.90 6.14
N PRO A 29 25.10 6.12 6.49
CA PRO A 29 24.99 4.66 6.56
C PRO A 29 23.83 4.17 7.44
N TRP A 30 23.55 4.86 8.54
CA TRP A 30 22.41 4.56 9.41
C TRP A 30 21.07 4.77 8.70
N LYS A 31 20.90 5.88 7.95
CA LYS A 31 19.70 6.18 7.20
C LYS A 31 19.45 5.17 6.07
N TRP A 32 20.51 4.67 5.42
CA TRP A 32 20.42 3.60 4.43
C TRP A 32 19.93 2.29 5.06
N ARG A 33 20.42 1.93 6.26
CA ARG A 33 19.93 0.76 7.00
C ARG A 33 18.45 0.92 7.38
N ARG A 34 18.05 2.12 7.82
CA ARG A 34 16.63 2.39 8.15
C ARG A 34 15.74 2.30 6.91
N LEU A 35 16.17 2.81 5.76
CA LEU A 35 15.44 2.68 4.50
C LEU A 35 15.30 1.21 4.09
N TYR A 36 16.33 0.40 4.23
CA TYR A 36 16.28 -1.04 4.02
C TYR A 36 15.24 -1.71 4.92
N GLN A 37 15.24 -1.42 6.22
CA GLN A 37 14.26 -1.97 7.17
C GLN A 37 12.82 -1.60 6.78
N LEU A 38 12.58 -0.33 6.43
CA LEU A 38 11.28 0.14 5.96
C LEU A 38 10.84 -0.61 4.70
N SER A 39 11.75 -0.88 3.77
CA SER A 39 11.43 -1.62 2.55
C SER A 39 10.99 -3.07 2.82
N LEU A 40 11.56 -3.70 3.86
CA LEU A 40 11.17 -5.03 4.30
C LEU A 40 9.78 -5.03 4.96
N VAL A 41 9.58 -4.12 5.92
CA VAL A 41 8.32 -4.01 6.67
C VAL A 41 7.13 -3.76 5.75
N HIS A 42 7.34 -2.96 4.69
CA HIS A 42 6.29 -2.61 3.74
C HIS A 42 6.21 -3.54 2.52
N GLY A 43 6.97 -4.65 2.49
CA GLY A 43 6.90 -5.62 1.40
C GLY A 43 7.37 -5.10 0.03
N VAL A 44 8.19 -4.03 -0.01
CA VAL A 44 8.62 -3.37 -1.25
C VAL A 44 10.13 -3.43 -1.49
N SER A 45 10.81 -4.35 -0.80
CA SER A 45 12.26 -4.46 -0.82
C SER A 45 12.82 -4.74 -2.22
N GLU A 46 12.16 -5.60 -3.00
CA GLU A 46 12.55 -5.91 -4.37
C GLU A 46 12.45 -4.68 -5.28
N THR A 47 11.34 -3.96 -5.20
CA THR A 47 11.13 -2.75 -6.03
C THR A 47 12.13 -1.66 -5.69
N ILE A 48 12.38 -1.41 -4.40
CA ILE A 48 13.36 -0.40 -3.99
C ILE A 48 14.78 -0.84 -4.40
N TRP A 49 15.11 -2.12 -4.32
CA TRP A 49 16.39 -2.63 -4.81
C TRP A 49 16.55 -2.41 -6.32
N HIS A 50 15.52 -2.68 -7.10
CA HIS A 50 15.52 -2.34 -8.52
C HIS A 50 15.71 -0.83 -8.74
N GLY A 51 15.07 0.02 -7.94
CA GLY A 51 15.29 1.48 -7.96
C GLY A 51 16.74 1.88 -7.66
N ILE A 52 17.40 1.21 -6.72
CA ILE A 52 18.84 1.39 -6.44
C ILE A 52 19.67 1.02 -7.68
N GLN A 53 19.34 -0.07 -8.37
CA GLN A 53 20.03 -0.48 -9.59
C GLN A 53 19.81 0.52 -10.73
N VAL A 54 18.60 1.03 -10.93
CA VAL A 54 18.28 2.07 -11.92
C VAL A 54 19.05 3.37 -11.65
N CYS A 55 19.23 3.73 -10.37
CA CYS A 55 19.93 4.92 -9.93
C CYS A 55 21.42 4.67 -9.58
N GLN A 56 22.03 3.56 -10.03
CA GLN A 56 23.39 3.17 -9.63
C GLN A 56 24.49 4.20 -9.98
N ASP A 57 24.25 5.04 -10.97
CA ASP A 57 25.17 6.10 -11.38
C ASP A 57 25.08 7.35 -10.47
N ASP A 58 24.09 7.42 -9.57
CA ASP A 58 23.97 8.50 -8.60
C ASP A 58 25.06 8.34 -7.52
N TYR A 59 25.79 9.44 -7.27
CA TYR A 59 26.90 9.46 -6.32
C TYR A 59 26.49 8.93 -4.93
N PHE A 60 25.31 9.31 -4.43
CA PHE A 60 24.86 8.92 -3.10
C PHE A 60 24.42 7.46 -3.01
N VAL A 61 23.93 6.88 -4.09
CA VAL A 61 23.67 5.44 -4.21
C VAL A 61 24.99 4.65 -4.20
N GLY A 62 26.05 5.19 -4.80
CA GLY A 62 27.39 4.62 -4.74
C GLY A 62 27.94 4.47 -3.31
N LEU A 63 27.49 5.29 -2.38
CA LEU A 63 27.93 5.26 -0.96
C LEU A 63 27.27 4.18 -0.10
N ILE A 64 26.33 3.39 -0.63
CA ILE A 64 25.74 2.24 0.07
C ILE A 64 26.83 1.21 0.32
N SER A 65 26.98 0.76 1.58
CA SER A 65 28.02 -0.20 1.93
C SER A 65 27.83 -1.54 1.18
N PRO A 66 28.93 -2.20 0.75
CA PRO A 66 28.83 -3.49 0.08
C PRO A 66 28.07 -4.56 0.88
N GLU A 67 28.24 -4.56 2.20
CA GLU A 67 27.54 -5.47 3.13
C GLU A 67 26.03 -5.28 3.07
N LEU A 68 25.55 -4.01 3.04
CA LEU A 68 24.13 -3.72 2.96
C LEU A 68 23.57 -4.10 1.58
N LYS A 69 24.32 -3.87 0.51
CA LYS A 69 23.93 -4.30 -0.84
C LYS A 69 23.79 -5.83 -0.92
N GLU A 70 24.75 -6.56 -0.36
CA GLU A 70 24.73 -8.03 -0.31
C GLU A 70 23.55 -8.54 0.54
N LYS A 71 23.32 -7.94 1.71
CA LYS A 71 22.17 -8.28 2.56
C LYS A 71 20.85 -8.07 1.82
N TRP A 72 20.72 -6.95 1.11
CA TRP A 72 19.50 -6.63 0.34
C TRP A 72 19.25 -7.64 -0.79
N SER A 73 20.27 -7.95 -1.58
CA SER A 73 20.15 -8.93 -2.67
C SER A 73 19.80 -10.34 -2.17
N LYS A 74 20.36 -10.78 -1.03
CA LYS A 74 20.05 -12.09 -0.42
C LYS A 74 18.60 -12.18 0.05
N THR A 75 18.06 -11.10 0.61
CA THR A 75 16.68 -11.07 1.08
C THR A 75 15.69 -11.27 -0.07
N ILE A 76 15.93 -10.64 -1.21
CA ILE A 76 15.06 -10.76 -2.40
C ILE A 76 15.00 -12.21 -2.93
N VAL A 77 16.10 -12.94 -2.85
CA VAL A 77 16.14 -14.35 -3.28
C VAL A 77 15.26 -15.23 -2.38
N LYS A 78 15.22 -14.95 -1.06
CA LYS A 78 14.42 -15.70 -0.10
C LYS A 78 12.91 -15.43 -0.23
N THR A 79 12.51 -14.21 -0.60
CA THR A 79 11.10 -13.80 -0.71
C THR A 79 10.40 -14.37 -1.97
N LYS A 80 11.11 -15.04 -2.86
CA LYS A 80 10.56 -15.65 -4.09
C LYS A 80 9.92 -17.03 -3.89
N GLU A 81 9.95 -17.59 -2.70
CA GLU A 81 9.15 -18.78 -2.40
C GLU A 81 7.68 -18.34 -2.22
N PRO A 82 6.74 -18.86 -3.01
CA PRO A 82 5.34 -18.46 -2.89
C PRO A 82 4.78 -18.97 -1.56
N ASP A 83 4.32 -18.06 -0.71
CA ASP A 83 3.40 -18.40 0.37
C ASP A 83 2.07 -18.84 -0.27
N GLU A 84 1.75 -20.13 -0.21
CA GLU A 84 0.57 -20.75 -0.82
C GLU A 84 -0.78 -20.33 -0.17
N ASP A 85 -0.81 -19.46 0.84
CA ASP A 85 -1.96 -19.28 1.73
C ASP A 85 -2.62 -17.88 1.70
N THR A 86 -2.55 -17.12 0.62
CA THR A 86 -3.29 -15.86 0.58
C THR A 86 -4.23 -15.73 -0.62
N GLU A 87 -5.22 -16.62 -0.74
CA GLU A 87 -6.47 -16.25 -1.41
C GLU A 87 -7.25 -15.29 -0.50
N GLU A 88 -6.81 -14.04 -0.43
CA GLU A 88 -7.62 -13.00 0.21
C GLU A 88 -8.91 -12.82 -0.57
N ALA A 89 -10.02 -13.16 0.07
CA ALA A 89 -11.37 -13.05 -0.50
C ALA A 89 -11.58 -11.65 -1.10
N MET A 90 -11.64 -11.59 -2.43
CA MET A 90 -11.93 -10.39 -3.20
C MET A 90 -13.37 -9.94 -2.89
N GLY A 91 -13.54 -8.77 -2.24
CA GLY A 91 -14.88 -8.29 -1.94
C GLY A 91 -14.93 -7.10 -0.97
N LEU A 92 -16.10 -6.50 -0.83
CA LEU A 92 -16.39 -5.47 0.16
C LEU A 92 -17.00 -6.13 1.42
N THR A 93 -16.72 -5.55 2.59
CA THR A 93 -17.24 -6.07 3.86
C THR A 93 -18.75 -5.81 4.00
N ASN A 94 -19.26 -4.75 3.38
CA ASN A 94 -20.69 -4.45 3.35
C ASN A 94 -21.42 -5.35 2.34
N PRO A 95 -22.34 -6.24 2.76
CA PRO A 95 -22.96 -7.24 1.86
C PRO A 95 -23.75 -6.64 0.70
N LEU A 96 -24.32 -5.42 0.87
CA LEU A 96 -25.08 -4.76 -0.20
C LEU A 96 -24.16 -4.17 -1.26
N LEU A 97 -23.00 -3.64 -0.85
CA LEU A 97 -22.00 -3.11 -1.76
C LEU A 97 -21.23 -4.23 -2.44
N ASP A 98 -20.94 -5.29 -1.70
CA ASP A 98 -20.30 -6.48 -2.25
C ASP A 98 -21.17 -7.16 -3.32
N ARG A 99 -22.46 -7.35 -3.07
CA ARG A 99 -23.38 -7.86 -4.07
C ARG A 99 -23.43 -7.00 -5.34
N LYS A 100 -23.30 -5.68 -5.22
CA LYS A 100 -23.20 -4.79 -6.38
C LYS A 100 -21.86 -4.93 -7.10
N LEU A 101 -20.77 -5.11 -6.37
CA LEU A 101 -19.46 -5.38 -6.92
C LEU A 101 -19.45 -6.68 -7.71
N GLN A 102 -19.95 -7.76 -7.11
CA GLN A 102 -20.07 -9.07 -7.80
C GLN A 102 -20.92 -8.96 -9.07
N ALA A 103 -22.05 -8.26 -9.03
CA ALA A 103 -22.85 -8.04 -10.22
C ALA A 103 -22.11 -7.26 -11.34
N ILE A 104 -21.22 -6.35 -11.00
CA ILE A 104 -20.37 -5.66 -11.97
C ILE A 104 -19.32 -6.64 -12.53
N ILE A 105 -18.68 -7.43 -11.67
CA ILE A 105 -17.69 -8.42 -12.05
C ILE A 105 -18.31 -9.49 -12.97
N ASP A 106 -19.48 -10.00 -12.63
CA ASP A 106 -20.19 -11.04 -13.40
C ASP A 106 -20.64 -10.54 -14.77
N GLN A 107 -21.11 -9.28 -14.86
CA GLN A 107 -21.47 -8.67 -16.15
C GLN A 107 -20.27 -8.54 -17.10
N GLU A 108 -19.07 -8.35 -16.55
CA GLU A 108 -17.82 -8.26 -17.32
C GLU A 108 -17.16 -9.64 -17.55
N SER A 109 -17.50 -10.66 -16.75
CA SER A 109 -16.91 -12.01 -16.83
C SER A 109 -17.28 -12.77 -18.13
N SER A 110 -18.29 -12.31 -18.85
CA SER A 110 -18.62 -12.81 -20.20
C SER A 110 -17.67 -12.31 -21.28
N LEU A 111 -16.82 -11.34 -20.97
CA LEU A 111 -15.76 -10.76 -21.77
C LEU A 111 -14.42 -11.01 -21.04
N GLU A 112 -13.33 -11.12 -21.77
CA GLU A 112 -11.97 -11.21 -21.21
C GLU A 112 -11.75 -10.18 -20.09
N GLU A 113 -10.89 -10.48 -19.11
CA GLU A 113 -10.57 -9.55 -18.02
C GLU A 113 -10.16 -8.17 -18.55
N THR A 114 -11.06 -7.20 -18.45
CA THR A 114 -10.80 -5.87 -18.97
C THR A 114 -9.91 -5.09 -18.01
N PRO A 115 -8.93 -4.31 -18.50
CA PRO A 115 -8.10 -3.45 -17.64
C PRO A 115 -8.91 -2.49 -16.75
N THR A 116 -10.07 -2.07 -17.22
CA THR A 116 -11.01 -1.24 -16.44
C THR A 116 -11.56 -1.99 -15.22
N ARG A 117 -11.91 -3.28 -15.38
CA ARG A 117 -12.36 -4.14 -14.27
C ARG A 117 -11.21 -4.37 -13.28
N LEU A 118 -10.01 -4.69 -13.77
CA LEU A 118 -8.84 -4.89 -12.92
C LEU A 118 -8.54 -3.64 -12.09
N LEU A 119 -8.62 -2.45 -12.68
CA LEU A 119 -8.44 -1.21 -11.94
C LEU A 119 -9.53 -0.97 -10.89
N LEU A 120 -10.80 -1.33 -11.16
CA LEU A 120 -11.85 -1.28 -10.15
C LEU A 120 -11.53 -2.20 -8.97
N VAL A 121 -11.10 -3.43 -9.24
CA VAL A 121 -10.69 -4.40 -8.21
C VAL A 121 -9.52 -3.86 -7.39
N ALA A 122 -8.50 -3.28 -8.04
CA ALA A 122 -7.38 -2.66 -7.35
C ALA A 122 -7.81 -1.50 -6.44
N ILE A 123 -8.76 -0.66 -6.88
CA ILE A 123 -9.37 0.40 -6.04
C ILE A 123 -10.08 -0.20 -4.81
N VAL A 124 -10.84 -1.28 -4.99
CA VAL A 124 -11.55 -1.96 -3.89
C VAL A 124 -10.57 -2.57 -2.89
N ASN A 125 -9.54 -3.29 -3.37
CA ASN A 125 -8.53 -3.92 -2.52
C ASN A 125 -7.73 -2.88 -1.71
N ASN A 126 -7.28 -1.80 -2.36
CA ASN A 126 -6.64 -0.69 -1.67
C ASN A 126 -7.57 -0.02 -0.65
N THR A 127 -8.86 0.13 -0.97
CA THR A 127 -9.85 0.66 -0.03
C THR A 127 -9.95 -0.21 1.22
N ARG A 128 -10.05 -1.53 1.07
CA ARG A 128 -10.06 -2.48 2.19
C ARG A 128 -8.80 -2.39 3.02
N ALA A 129 -7.64 -2.40 2.37
CA ALA A 129 -6.35 -2.28 3.07
C ALA A 129 -6.29 -0.98 3.89
N ILE A 130 -6.65 0.16 3.31
CA ILE A 130 -6.65 1.44 4.03
C ILE A 130 -7.60 1.43 5.24
N LEU A 131 -8.77 0.83 5.10
CA LEU A 131 -9.75 0.77 6.20
C LEU A 131 -9.32 -0.18 7.34
N ASN A 132 -8.56 -1.23 7.02
CA ASN A 132 -8.13 -2.23 7.99
C ASN A 132 -6.76 -1.91 8.61
N GLU A 133 -5.78 -1.58 7.81
CA GLU A 133 -4.36 -1.60 8.18
C GLU A 133 -3.60 -0.32 7.81
N GLY A 134 -4.18 0.53 6.97
CA GLY A 134 -3.52 1.71 6.41
C GLY A 134 -3.04 1.48 4.97
N ILE A 135 -2.02 2.24 4.54
CA ILE A 135 -1.49 2.12 3.18
C ILE A 135 -0.76 0.78 3.01
N ASN A 136 -1.24 -0.04 2.08
CA ASN A 136 -0.53 -1.22 1.58
C ASN A 136 0.21 -0.82 0.30
N LEU A 137 1.53 -0.69 0.38
CA LEU A 137 2.34 -0.22 -0.76
C LEU A 137 2.33 -1.19 -1.95
N PRO A 138 2.43 -2.53 -1.80
CA PRO A 138 2.28 -3.48 -2.89
C PRO A 138 0.98 -3.28 -3.68
N LEU A 139 -0.17 -3.18 -3.02
CA LEU A 139 -1.47 -2.94 -3.68
C LEU A 139 -1.54 -1.57 -4.37
N LEU A 140 -0.94 -0.54 -3.75
CA LEU A 140 -0.87 0.78 -4.36
C LEU A 140 0.02 0.80 -5.61
N MET A 141 1.12 0.05 -5.59
CA MET A 141 2.03 -0.12 -6.74
C MET A 141 1.35 -0.87 -7.89
N GLU A 142 0.61 -1.93 -7.61
CA GLU A 142 -0.18 -2.66 -8.60
C GLU A 142 -1.17 -1.73 -9.31
N MET A 143 -1.93 -0.96 -8.54
CA MET A 143 -2.83 0.06 -9.08
C MET A 143 -2.08 1.09 -9.94
N ALA A 144 -0.91 1.54 -9.52
CA ALA A 144 -0.08 2.49 -10.25
C ALA A 144 0.43 1.93 -11.59
N GLN A 145 0.81 0.65 -11.63
CA GLN A 145 1.21 -0.03 -12.88
C GLN A 145 0.04 -0.10 -13.86
N MET A 146 -1.18 -0.38 -13.40
CA MET A 146 -2.37 -0.36 -14.24
C MET A 146 -2.61 1.05 -14.82
N LEU A 147 -2.44 2.10 -14.03
CA LEU A 147 -2.60 3.50 -14.48
C LEU A 147 -1.54 3.94 -15.51
N ARG A 148 -0.38 3.28 -15.56
CA ARG A 148 0.68 3.54 -16.54
C ARG A 148 0.52 2.77 -17.85
N GLN A 149 -0.54 2.00 -18.00
CA GLN A 149 -0.84 1.31 -19.27
C GLN A 149 -1.09 2.33 -20.41
N PRO A 150 -0.96 1.89 -21.68
CA PRO A 150 -1.19 2.77 -22.82
C PRO A 150 -2.56 3.47 -22.77
N ALA A 151 -2.60 4.71 -23.27
CA ALA A 151 -3.84 5.47 -23.32
C ALA A 151 -4.93 4.73 -24.09
N GLY A 152 -6.18 4.78 -23.58
CA GLY A 152 -7.33 4.09 -24.18
C GLY A 152 -7.52 2.63 -23.74
N THR A 153 -6.58 2.05 -22.98
CA THR A 153 -6.74 0.69 -22.43
C THR A 153 -7.80 0.65 -21.33
N ILE A 154 -7.92 1.73 -20.55
CA ILE A 154 -8.88 1.87 -19.45
C ILE A 154 -10.02 2.79 -19.90
N ASP A 155 -11.26 2.33 -19.77
CA ASP A 155 -12.47 3.12 -19.93
C ASP A 155 -12.79 3.86 -18.61
N PHE A 156 -12.30 5.09 -18.48
CA PHE A 156 -12.51 5.90 -17.28
C PHE A 156 -13.94 6.38 -17.08
N GLU A 157 -14.77 6.49 -18.13
CA GLU A 157 -16.19 6.83 -17.99
C GLU A 157 -16.95 5.68 -17.34
N LYS A 158 -16.71 4.45 -17.81
CA LYS A 158 -17.24 3.23 -17.24
C LYS A 158 -16.80 3.03 -15.81
N LEU A 159 -15.49 3.18 -15.53
CA LEU A 159 -14.92 3.12 -14.18
C LEU A 159 -15.60 4.14 -13.25
N GLN A 160 -15.79 5.38 -13.70
CA GLN A 160 -16.44 6.43 -12.92
C GLN A 160 -17.90 6.10 -12.58
N SER A 161 -18.63 5.46 -13.51
CA SER A 161 -19.98 4.95 -13.26
C SER A 161 -19.99 3.90 -12.14
N TRP A 162 -19.06 2.95 -12.18
CA TRP A 162 -18.92 1.90 -11.16
C TRP A 162 -18.54 2.44 -9.79
N ILE A 163 -17.55 3.35 -9.74
CA ILE A 163 -17.14 4.04 -8.51
C ILE A 163 -18.36 4.74 -7.87
N SER A 164 -19.19 5.39 -8.68
CA SER A 164 -20.40 6.07 -8.19
C SER A 164 -21.45 5.09 -7.67
N ARG A 165 -21.70 3.97 -8.38
CA ARG A 165 -22.63 2.92 -7.95
C ARG A 165 -22.23 2.27 -6.62
N LEU A 166 -20.93 2.10 -6.40
CA LEU A 166 -20.33 1.51 -5.20
C LEU A 166 -20.10 2.55 -4.09
N ARG A 167 -20.40 3.82 -4.34
CA ARG A 167 -20.13 4.94 -3.42
C ARG A 167 -18.65 5.07 -3.01
N LEU A 168 -17.74 4.64 -3.88
CA LEU A 168 -16.31 4.61 -3.64
C LEU A 168 -15.60 5.95 -3.93
N GLN A 169 -16.31 7.00 -4.39
CA GLN A 169 -15.70 8.25 -4.82
C GLN A 169 -14.72 8.85 -3.80
N PRO A 170 -15.04 8.96 -2.48
CA PRO A 170 -14.08 9.54 -1.55
C PRO A 170 -12.80 8.69 -1.37
N MET A 171 -12.91 7.37 -1.49
CA MET A 171 -11.74 6.49 -1.44
C MET A 171 -10.94 6.54 -2.75
N ALA A 172 -11.60 6.62 -3.89
CA ALA A 172 -10.96 6.83 -5.18
C ALA A 172 -10.21 8.18 -5.22
N ASP A 173 -10.80 9.25 -4.65
CA ASP A 173 -10.14 10.55 -4.49
C ASP A 173 -8.88 10.46 -3.62
N LEU A 174 -8.95 9.72 -2.51
CA LEU A 174 -7.81 9.49 -1.63
C LEU A 174 -6.70 8.69 -2.34
N LEU A 175 -7.06 7.60 -3.01
CA LEU A 175 -6.11 6.76 -3.76
C LEU A 175 -5.47 7.51 -4.93
N GLY A 176 -6.25 8.33 -5.66
CA GLY A 176 -5.71 9.22 -6.67
C GLY A 176 -4.71 10.21 -6.09
N THR A 177 -5.05 10.82 -4.94
CA THR A 177 -4.15 11.74 -4.23
C THR A 177 -2.86 11.05 -3.79
N LEU A 178 -2.93 9.82 -3.25
CA LEU A 178 -1.74 9.03 -2.87
C LEU A 178 -0.86 8.72 -4.09
N ASN A 179 -1.44 8.36 -5.24
CA ASN A 179 -0.67 8.15 -6.47
C ASN A 179 0.04 9.43 -6.93
N VAL A 180 -0.62 10.58 -6.86
CA VAL A 180 -0.01 11.87 -7.20
C VAL A 180 1.13 12.20 -6.22
N MET A 181 0.89 12.13 -4.91
CA MET A 181 1.86 12.54 -3.89
C MET A 181 3.05 11.60 -3.78
N LEU A 182 2.82 10.29 -3.79
CA LEU A 182 3.85 9.29 -3.47
C LEU A 182 4.51 8.70 -4.72
N LEU A 183 3.72 8.45 -5.77
CA LEU A 183 4.19 7.76 -6.97
C LEU A 183 4.39 8.68 -8.17
N GLY A 184 4.23 10.02 -7.99
CA GLY A 184 4.61 11.03 -8.97
C GLY A 184 3.70 11.10 -10.19
N PHE A 185 2.43 10.71 -10.06
CA PHE A 185 1.43 10.91 -11.09
C PHE A 185 1.04 12.39 -11.18
N ARG A 186 0.69 12.84 -12.40
CA ARG A 186 -0.01 14.11 -12.58
C ARG A 186 -1.50 13.88 -12.36
N GLU A 187 -2.23 14.89 -11.89
CA GLU A 187 -3.68 14.77 -11.68
C GLU A 187 -4.43 14.33 -12.96
N ALA A 188 -3.96 14.76 -14.14
CA ALA A 188 -4.52 14.33 -15.41
C ALA A 188 -4.34 12.82 -15.72
N GLU A 189 -3.43 12.14 -15.05
CA GLU A 189 -3.19 10.69 -15.19
C GLU A 189 -4.09 9.84 -14.26
N VAL A 190 -4.86 10.48 -13.40
CA VAL A 190 -5.83 9.85 -12.47
C VAL A 190 -7.24 10.45 -12.64
N PRO A 191 -7.90 10.29 -13.80
CA PRO A 191 -9.13 11.02 -14.16
C PRO A 191 -10.33 10.69 -13.28
N PHE A 192 -10.31 9.57 -12.53
CA PHE A 192 -11.34 9.19 -11.57
C PHE A 192 -11.27 10.01 -10.26
N MET A 193 -10.17 10.71 -10.00
CA MET A 193 -10.00 11.60 -8.87
C MET A 193 -10.71 12.93 -9.14
N LYS A 194 -11.70 13.30 -8.30
CA LYS A 194 -12.45 14.56 -8.39
C LYS A 194 -11.97 15.60 -7.38
N LYS A 195 -11.40 15.14 -6.27
CA LYS A 195 -10.92 16.01 -5.18
C LYS A 195 -9.55 15.56 -4.72
N ASN A 196 -8.67 16.52 -4.52
CA ASN A 196 -7.38 16.27 -3.88
C ASN A 196 -7.59 16.25 -2.35
N LEU A 197 -7.20 15.14 -1.71
CA LEU A 197 -7.32 14.91 -0.26
C LEU A 197 -5.94 14.93 0.42
N GLU A 198 -5.08 15.88 0.05
CA GLU A 198 -3.68 16.00 0.49
C GLU A 198 -3.52 15.87 2.00
N LYS A 199 -4.37 16.54 2.79
CA LYS A 199 -4.29 16.48 4.25
C LYS A 199 -4.47 15.05 4.78
N THR A 200 -5.43 14.32 4.28
CA THR A 200 -5.69 12.93 4.69
C THR A 200 -4.59 12.00 4.20
N ALA A 201 -4.14 12.18 2.96
CA ALA A 201 -3.05 11.41 2.38
C ALA A 201 -1.74 11.63 3.14
N THR A 202 -1.42 12.87 3.54
CA THR A 202 -0.25 13.20 4.37
C THR A 202 -0.31 12.49 5.72
N GLN A 203 -1.46 12.51 6.40
CA GLN A 203 -1.63 11.84 7.69
C GLN A 203 -1.40 10.33 7.58
N LEU A 204 -1.97 9.69 6.54
CA LEU A 204 -1.74 8.27 6.28
C LEU A 204 -0.27 7.95 5.96
N THR A 205 0.39 8.82 5.20
CA THR A 205 1.81 8.65 4.88
C THR A 205 2.68 8.78 6.13
N GLU A 206 2.36 9.70 7.03
CA GLU A 206 3.04 9.83 8.32
C GLU A 206 2.86 8.55 9.17
N GLU A 207 1.66 7.94 9.17
CA GLU A 207 1.41 6.67 9.87
C GLU A 207 2.24 5.52 9.29
N LEU A 208 2.47 5.47 7.99
CA LEU A 208 3.29 4.47 7.32
C LEU A 208 4.73 4.43 7.88
N PHE A 209 5.29 5.59 8.25
CA PHE A 209 6.67 5.71 8.75
C PHE A 209 6.76 5.77 10.28
N ASN A 210 5.65 6.03 10.97
CA ASN A 210 5.53 6.00 12.43
C ASN A 210 5.37 4.55 12.93
N LEU A 211 6.25 3.66 12.49
CA LEU A 211 6.46 2.39 13.19
C LEU A 211 6.95 2.76 14.59
N ASN A 212 6.08 2.60 15.60
CA ASN A 212 6.40 2.93 16.98
C ASN A 212 7.79 2.40 17.34
N ASP A 213 8.64 3.26 17.92
CA ASP A 213 10.01 2.94 18.33
C ASP A 213 10.13 1.65 19.17
N GLY A 214 9.03 1.23 19.84
CA GLY A 214 8.99 -0.01 20.62
C GLY A 214 8.99 -1.30 19.80
N SER A 215 8.54 -1.31 18.54
CA SER A 215 8.56 -2.53 17.70
C SER A 215 9.91 -2.73 17.00
N THR A 216 10.66 -1.66 16.79
CA THR A 216 11.98 -1.73 16.14
C THR A 216 13.08 -2.17 17.07
N ASP A 217 13.00 -1.87 18.37
CA ASP A 217 13.98 -2.33 19.35
C ASP A 217 13.79 -3.83 19.67
N GLU A 218 12.57 -4.33 19.71
CA GLU A 218 12.30 -5.77 19.83
C GLU A 218 12.76 -6.55 18.60
N TRP A 219 12.71 -5.97 17.41
CA TRP A 219 13.22 -6.58 16.18
C TRP A 219 14.74 -6.75 16.18
N TYR A 220 15.50 -5.92 16.91
CA TYR A 220 16.94 -6.06 17.04
C TYR A 220 17.36 -7.19 17.99
N PHE A 221 16.53 -7.56 18.97
CA PHE A 221 16.87 -8.55 19.99
C PHE A 221 16.43 -9.98 19.65
N THR A 222 15.52 -10.20 18.74
CA THR A 222 15.05 -11.55 18.33
C THR A 222 15.72 -12.08 17.07
N GLN A 223 16.77 -11.45 16.56
CA GLN A 223 17.59 -11.97 15.47
C GLN A 223 18.63 -13.01 15.96
N LYS A 224 18.16 -14.00 16.72
CA LYS A 224 18.78 -15.31 16.84
C LYS A 224 17.82 -16.30 16.20
N ASP A 225 18.33 -16.90 15.09
CA ASP A 225 17.70 -18.00 14.34
C ASP A 225 16.42 -17.67 13.58
N ASP A 226 16.60 -17.38 12.31
CA ASP A 226 15.80 -17.62 11.07
C ASP A 226 14.25 -17.51 11.07
N GLU A 227 13.55 -17.11 12.13
CA GLU A 227 12.10 -16.94 12.12
C GLU A 227 11.68 -15.55 12.63
N ILE A 228 10.99 -14.79 11.77
CA ILE A 228 10.44 -13.46 12.10
C ILE A 228 9.03 -13.65 12.65
N PHE A 229 8.87 -13.75 13.98
CA PHE A 229 7.55 -13.74 14.61
C PHE A 229 7.18 -12.33 15.11
N VAL A 230 6.19 -11.71 14.47
CA VAL A 230 5.56 -10.48 14.97
C VAL A 230 4.46 -10.86 15.96
N ARG A 231 4.72 -10.76 17.25
CA ARG A 231 3.66 -10.82 18.28
C ARG A 231 3.16 -9.41 18.58
N THR A 232 1.98 -9.07 18.07
CA THR A 232 1.30 -7.83 18.44
C THR A 232 0.53 -8.01 19.75
N HIS A 233 0.73 -7.10 20.73
CA HIS A 233 -0.10 -7.07 21.95
C HIS A 233 -1.53 -6.64 21.59
N ASN A 234 -2.50 -7.54 21.77
CA ASN A 234 -3.91 -7.45 21.34
C ASN A 234 -4.65 -6.15 21.75
N SER A 235 -4.36 -5.58 22.91
CA SER A 235 -5.10 -4.41 23.41
C SER A 235 -4.76 -3.09 22.69
N ARG A 236 -3.46 -2.85 22.37
CA ARG A 236 -3.05 -1.65 21.62
C ARG A 236 -3.52 -1.68 20.18
N ALA A 237 -3.47 -2.84 19.53
CA ALA A 237 -4.00 -3.06 18.18
C ALA A 237 -5.50 -2.74 18.12
N MET A 238 -6.28 -3.16 19.09
CA MET A 238 -7.73 -2.91 19.16
C MET A 238 -8.05 -1.40 19.26
N PHE A 239 -7.37 -0.64 20.13
CA PHE A 239 -7.56 0.81 20.23
C PHE A 239 -7.12 1.55 18.97
N TRP A 240 -6.06 1.09 18.32
CA TRP A 240 -5.60 1.66 17.05
C TRP A 240 -6.65 1.45 15.95
N HIS A 241 -7.19 0.22 15.81
CA HIS A 241 -8.25 -0.11 14.84
C HIS A 241 -9.52 0.73 15.05
N VAL A 242 -9.93 0.95 16.29
CA VAL A 242 -11.10 1.80 16.61
C VAL A 242 -10.86 3.25 16.18
N GLY A 243 -9.72 3.82 16.52
CA GLY A 243 -9.35 5.20 16.14
C GLY A 243 -9.19 5.36 14.64
N HIS A 244 -8.59 4.37 13.97
CA HIS A 244 -8.40 4.32 12.53
C HIS A 244 -9.75 4.23 11.79
N SER A 245 -10.60 3.27 12.14
CA SER A 245 -11.94 3.10 11.55
C SER A 245 -12.83 4.34 11.75
N ALA A 246 -12.77 4.98 12.91
CA ALA A 246 -13.54 6.20 13.19
C ALA A 246 -13.14 7.38 12.28
N ARG A 247 -11.84 7.48 11.92
CA ARG A 247 -11.34 8.52 11.01
C ARG A 247 -11.90 8.36 9.60
N PHE A 248 -11.98 7.11 9.10
CA PHE A 248 -12.46 6.81 7.75
C PHE A 248 -13.98 6.71 7.66
N SER A 249 -14.70 6.73 8.80
CA SER A 249 -16.17 6.76 8.82
C SER A 249 -16.78 7.95 8.05
N ARG A 250 -16.02 9.04 7.89
CA ARG A 250 -16.43 10.20 7.08
C ARG A 250 -16.23 10.01 5.57
N LEU A 251 -15.23 9.20 5.16
CA LEU A 251 -14.91 8.97 3.75
C LEU A 251 -15.74 7.82 3.18
N TYR A 252 -15.90 6.74 3.93
CA TYR A 252 -16.67 5.59 3.50
C TYR A 252 -17.48 4.99 4.68
N PRO A 253 -18.53 5.66 5.13
CA PRO A 253 -19.23 5.31 6.38
C PRO A 253 -19.82 3.90 6.39
N SER A 254 -20.38 3.45 5.26
CA SER A 254 -21.03 2.14 5.17
C SER A 254 -20.05 0.98 5.32
N GLU A 255 -18.87 1.08 4.75
CA GLU A 255 -17.84 0.05 4.80
C GLU A 255 -17.04 0.12 6.10
N ALA A 256 -16.65 1.32 6.53
CA ALA A 256 -15.95 1.54 7.78
C ALA A 256 -16.73 1.01 8.98
N LEU A 257 -18.07 1.23 9.01
CA LEU A 257 -18.92 0.74 10.06
C LEU A 257 -19.04 -0.80 10.04
N THR A 258 -19.22 -1.39 8.87
CA THR A 258 -19.33 -2.86 8.72
C THR A 258 -18.02 -3.54 9.09
N ASN A 259 -16.90 -2.99 8.68
CA ASN A 259 -15.56 -3.44 9.05
C ASN A 259 -15.32 -3.38 10.56
N PHE A 260 -15.71 -2.27 11.18
CA PHE A 260 -15.63 -2.12 12.64
C PHE A 260 -16.39 -3.23 13.36
N PHE A 261 -17.65 -3.48 12.99
CA PHE A 261 -18.46 -4.55 13.62
C PHE A 261 -17.89 -5.94 13.38
N LYS A 262 -17.36 -6.23 12.20
CA LYS A 262 -16.73 -7.52 11.89
C LYS A 262 -15.45 -7.74 12.72
N SER A 263 -14.58 -6.74 12.79
CA SER A 263 -13.35 -6.79 13.59
C SER A 263 -13.65 -6.90 15.07
N PHE A 264 -14.67 -6.18 15.56
CA PHE A 264 -15.11 -6.27 16.94
C PHE A 264 -15.70 -7.65 17.30
N ALA A 265 -16.52 -8.24 16.42
CA ALA A 265 -17.07 -9.58 16.62
C ALA A 265 -15.95 -10.64 16.62
N ASN A 266 -14.98 -10.57 15.70
CA ASN A 266 -13.83 -11.47 15.67
C ASN A 266 -12.97 -11.35 16.93
N SER A 267 -12.77 -10.13 17.46
CA SER A 267 -12.02 -9.92 18.70
C SER A 267 -12.72 -10.52 19.91
N LEU A 268 -14.04 -10.55 19.96
CA LEU A 268 -14.80 -11.17 21.05
C LEU A 268 -14.71 -12.71 21.01
N THR A 269 -14.70 -13.32 19.82
CA THR A 269 -14.58 -14.78 19.67
C THR A 269 -13.18 -15.31 20.08
N HIS A 270 -12.13 -14.48 19.98
CA HIS A 270 -10.77 -14.86 20.40
C HIS A 270 -10.43 -14.56 21.88
N ILE A 271 -11.37 -13.99 22.64
CA ILE A 271 -11.20 -13.76 24.10
C ILE A 271 -11.71 -14.97 24.90
N GLU A 272 -12.48 -15.87 24.29
CA GLU A 272 -13.06 -17.06 24.93
C GLU A 272 -12.19 -18.33 24.78
N GLU A 273 -11.02 -18.27 24.14
CA GLU A 273 -9.98 -19.30 24.13
C GLU A 273 -8.73 -18.82 24.92
#